data_2ae480e4fc078f95c7833f9b38d275f2
#
_entry.id   2ae480e4fc078f95c7833f9b38d275f2
#
_cell.length_a   1.000
_cell.length_b   1.000
_cell.length_c   1.000
_cell.angle_alpha   90.00
_cell.angle_beta   90.00
_cell.angle_gamma   90.00
#
_symmetry.space_group_name_H-M   'P 1'
#
loop_
_entity.id
_entity.type
_entity.pdbx_description
1 polymer ?
#
loop_
_entity_poly.entity_id
_entity_poly.type
_entity_poly.pdbx_seq_one_letter_code
_entity_poly.pdbx_strand_id
1 'polypeptide(L)'
;KGDFSLKSWSKLLFTEANKYSFINFYKPMLNSITLAVLSALFALVFGGTVAWLVTRSNMKAKKFISAAFIFPYIMPSWTLALFWLNMFKNPNVGTGSAGFVYSLTGLCAPQWFVYGLFPLVVVSGLHYAPFAYIFIGGILRNMDANLEEAATILKSSKRRILLRITLPIVKPAILSTFLLVFASVMGSYAVPIYLGSPVNFYVLTTKMKTLQTTAIGQAYIIALFMVVLGALIMLFNNVFTGSRKSYTTVTGKSSQISLVDLKAGKYIVAGILCAILFFVCIMPLISFGLESVIIKAGDYSPSNMTLNYWIGDAGSVSTTIGNSGILKDPAIWSAMGNSLKLSVICAVIAGSCGVIIGYAVVRRRGTKLSAWVSGLSFFPYLVPAMAFSAIYLAISTNFPFLTNSFLILVLVGSVKYLPFATKAGTNSMLQLSPEIEEAAAIYGVPWIRRMTQIIIPIQKTSIISGFLLPFVSCMRELSLFVMLVSSKTQTLTTMLMTYNEKGASQYGNAINLLIILIVLFVNFTVNKVTGASIDKGVGGN
;
A
#
# COMPACT_ATOMS: atom_id res chain seq x y z
N LYS A 1 -20.83 -16.44 -30.21
CA LYS A 1 -19.50 -17.08 -30.39
C LYS A 1 -18.72 -16.09 -31.23
N GLY A 2 -17.80 -15.32 -30.58
CA GLY A 2 -17.06 -14.29 -31.28
C GLY A 2 -15.82 -14.86 -31.93
N ASP A 3 -15.61 -14.54 -33.18
CA ASP A 3 -14.41 -14.87 -33.91
C ASP A 3 -13.19 -14.18 -33.26
N PHE A 4 -12.07 -14.86 -33.24
CA PHE A 4 -10.82 -14.31 -32.76
C PHE A 4 -10.44 -13.10 -33.63
N SER A 5 -10.41 -11.90 -33.07
CA SER A 5 -10.15 -10.67 -33.82
C SER A 5 -9.05 -9.84 -33.19
N LEU A 6 -8.04 -9.49 -33.98
CA LEU A 6 -6.96 -8.59 -33.57
C LEU A 6 -7.33 -7.09 -33.73
N LYS A 7 -8.57 -6.76 -34.07
CA LYS A 7 -9.02 -5.36 -34.28
C LYS A 7 -8.75 -4.45 -33.08
N SER A 8 -8.98 -4.94 -31.85
CA SER A 8 -8.73 -4.17 -30.62
C SER A 8 -7.23 -3.91 -30.41
N TRP A 9 -6.37 -4.87 -30.77
CA TRP A 9 -4.92 -4.73 -30.74
C TRP A 9 -4.43 -3.69 -31.76
N SER A 10 -4.85 -3.84 -33.02
CA SER A 10 -4.51 -2.89 -34.08
C SER A 10 -4.98 -1.49 -33.74
N LYS A 11 -6.23 -1.35 -33.26
CA LYS A 11 -6.78 -0.04 -32.89
C LYS A 11 -6.03 0.60 -31.73
N LEU A 12 -5.65 -0.15 -30.70
CA LEU A 12 -4.94 0.42 -29.54
C LEU A 12 -3.49 0.75 -29.83
N LEU A 13 -2.77 -0.08 -30.60
CA LEU A 13 -1.32 0.02 -30.75
C LEU A 13 -0.89 0.75 -32.04
N PHE A 14 -1.67 0.68 -33.13
CA PHE A 14 -1.20 1.12 -34.45
C PHE A 14 -2.10 2.17 -35.12
N THR A 15 -3.12 2.70 -34.43
CA THR A 15 -3.98 3.74 -35.02
C THR A 15 -3.34 5.12 -34.85
N GLU A 16 -2.90 5.70 -35.96
CA GLU A 16 -2.31 7.05 -36.00
C GLU A 16 -3.37 8.16 -36.04
N ALA A 17 -4.57 7.86 -36.55
CA ALA A 17 -5.66 8.83 -36.65
C ALA A 17 -5.91 9.52 -35.30
N ASN A 18 -5.90 10.85 -35.29
CA ASN A 18 -6.04 11.69 -34.09
C ASN A 18 -5.08 11.33 -32.95
N LYS A 19 -3.91 10.74 -33.25
CA LYS A 19 -2.95 10.25 -32.24
C LYS A 19 -3.57 9.26 -31.26
N TYR A 20 -4.53 8.46 -31.68
CA TYR A 20 -5.34 7.60 -30.84
C TYR A 20 -4.49 6.64 -29.99
N SER A 21 -3.57 5.89 -30.60
CA SER A 21 -2.68 4.96 -29.90
C SER A 21 -1.76 5.68 -28.93
N PHE A 22 -1.27 6.87 -29.32
CA PHE A 22 -0.41 7.68 -28.45
C PHE A 22 -1.16 8.13 -27.18
N ILE A 23 -2.39 8.65 -27.33
CA ILE A 23 -3.18 9.19 -26.21
C ILE A 23 -3.70 8.07 -25.29
N ASN A 24 -4.05 6.92 -25.86
CA ASN A 24 -4.71 5.85 -25.08
C ASN A 24 -3.76 4.78 -24.57
N PHE A 25 -2.54 4.66 -25.11
CA PHE A 25 -1.60 3.64 -24.69
C PHE A 25 -0.19 4.20 -24.41
N TYR A 26 0.50 4.78 -25.40
CA TYR A 26 1.93 5.13 -25.27
C TYR A 26 2.19 6.24 -24.24
N LYS A 27 1.43 7.33 -24.28
CA LYS A 27 1.55 8.43 -23.28
C LYS A 27 1.20 7.95 -21.87
N PRO A 28 0.07 7.26 -21.62
CA PRO A 28 -0.23 6.66 -20.31
C PRO A 28 0.81 5.66 -19.83
N MET A 29 1.41 4.88 -20.73
CA MET A 29 2.49 3.95 -20.39
C MET A 29 3.74 4.69 -19.93
N LEU A 30 4.17 5.70 -20.68
CA LEU A 30 5.32 6.54 -20.31
C LEU A 30 5.08 7.26 -18.97
N ASN A 31 3.88 7.83 -18.79
CA ASN A 31 3.48 8.47 -17.53
C ASN A 31 3.53 7.49 -16.36
N SER A 32 3.03 6.26 -16.55
CA SER A 32 3.06 5.23 -15.51
C SER A 32 4.48 4.85 -15.11
N ILE A 33 5.36 4.62 -16.08
CA ILE A 33 6.76 4.28 -15.83
C ILE A 33 7.48 5.43 -15.13
N THR A 34 7.32 6.66 -15.64
CA THR A 34 7.93 7.87 -15.05
C THR A 34 7.48 8.07 -13.61
N LEU A 35 6.16 7.97 -13.36
CA LEU A 35 5.60 8.08 -12.02
C LEU A 35 6.16 6.99 -11.09
N ALA A 36 6.17 5.74 -11.55
CA ALA A 36 6.63 4.61 -10.74
C ALA A 36 8.12 4.71 -10.40
N VAL A 37 8.96 5.10 -11.37
CA VAL A 37 10.41 5.29 -11.15
C VAL A 37 10.66 6.43 -10.15
N LEU A 38 10.07 7.60 -10.38
CA LEU A 38 10.30 8.76 -9.53
C LEU A 38 9.76 8.56 -8.11
N SER A 39 8.57 7.95 -7.97
CA SER A 39 8.02 7.62 -6.65
C SER A 39 8.85 6.57 -5.90
N ALA A 40 9.37 5.56 -6.61
CA ALA A 40 10.25 4.56 -6.01
C ALA A 40 11.58 5.18 -5.55
N LEU A 41 12.17 6.05 -6.35
CA LEU A 41 13.38 6.79 -5.97
C LEU A 41 13.13 7.69 -4.76
N PHE A 42 12.02 8.44 -4.76
CA PHE A 42 11.64 9.28 -3.62
C PHE A 42 11.47 8.44 -2.34
N ALA A 43 10.72 7.34 -2.42
CA ALA A 43 10.49 6.44 -1.29
C ALA A 43 11.79 5.84 -0.74
N LEU A 44 12.71 5.45 -1.63
CA LEU A 44 14.03 4.91 -1.25
C LEU A 44 14.90 5.96 -0.58
N VAL A 45 14.99 7.15 -1.15
CA VAL A 45 15.81 8.24 -0.60
C VAL A 45 15.26 8.67 0.76
N PHE A 46 13.97 8.97 0.84
CA PHE A 46 13.36 9.42 2.08
C PHE A 46 13.31 8.32 3.14
N GLY A 47 12.74 7.15 2.82
CA GLY A 47 12.62 6.02 3.75
C GLY A 47 13.98 5.42 4.14
N GLY A 48 14.93 5.33 3.20
CA GLY A 48 16.29 4.87 3.46
C GLY A 48 17.07 5.83 4.35
N THR A 49 16.92 7.14 4.16
CA THR A 49 17.52 8.15 5.04
C THR A 49 16.98 8.04 6.47
N VAL A 50 15.66 7.93 6.63
CA VAL A 50 15.04 7.75 7.94
C VAL A 50 15.48 6.43 8.59
N ALA A 51 15.56 5.34 7.82
CA ALA A 51 16.06 4.05 8.29
C ALA A 51 17.49 4.17 8.82
N TRP A 52 18.37 4.84 8.10
CA TRP A 52 19.75 5.07 8.53
C TRP A 52 19.82 5.95 9.78
N LEU A 53 19.07 7.06 9.81
CA LEU A 53 19.04 7.97 10.96
C LEU A 53 18.56 7.26 12.24
N VAL A 54 17.51 6.45 12.15
CA VAL A 54 16.97 5.71 13.30
C VAL A 54 17.94 4.61 13.77
N THR A 55 18.59 3.89 12.86
CA THR A 55 19.41 2.73 13.19
C THR A 55 20.86 3.08 13.49
N ARG A 56 21.47 4.03 12.80
CA ARG A 56 22.92 4.30 12.80
C ARG A 56 23.33 5.67 13.38
N SER A 57 22.40 6.49 13.84
CA SER A 57 22.75 7.79 14.45
C SER A 57 22.26 7.89 15.89
N ASN A 58 22.72 8.91 16.62
CA ASN A 58 22.23 9.24 17.97
C ASN A 58 21.06 10.23 17.95
N MET A 59 20.27 10.27 16.87
CA MET A 59 19.09 11.13 16.74
C MET A 59 18.13 10.97 17.92
N LYS A 60 17.47 12.04 18.32
CA LYS A 60 16.43 12.02 19.36
C LYS A 60 15.08 11.51 18.83
N ALA A 61 14.17 11.16 19.73
CA ALA A 61 12.81 10.71 19.43
C ALA A 61 12.71 9.47 18.50
N LYS A 62 13.75 8.62 18.40
CA LYS A 62 13.78 7.44 17.51
C LYS A 62 12.58 6.52 17.66
N LYS A 63 12.15 6.21 18.89
CA LYS A 63 11.00 5.33 19.16
C LYS A 63 9.70 5.90 18.58
N PHE A 64 9.47 7.20 18.79
CA PHE A 64 8.30 7.89 18.25
C PHE A 64 8.34 7.94 16.72
N ILE A 65 9.48 8.39 16.14
CA ILE A 65 9.67 8.47 14.69
C ILE A 65 9.50 7.09 14.04
N SER A 66 10.07 6.05 14.63
CA SER A 66 9.94 4.67 14.13
C SER A 66 8.49 4.20 14.08
N ALA A 67 7.72 4.45 15.13
CA ALA A 67 6.32 4.07 15.20
C ALA A 67 5.44 4.91 14.24
N ALA A 68 5.65 6.23 14.22
CA ALA A 68 4.86 7.14 13.39
C ALA A 68 5.17 6.99 11.89
N PHE A 69 6.40 6.60 11.52
CA PHE A 69 6.81 6.50 10.13
C PHE A 69 6.06 5.40 9.33
N ILE A 70 5.49 4.42 10.02
CA ILE A 70 4.71 3.34 9.39
C ILE A 70 3.27 3.80 9.09
N PHE A 71 2.80 4.84 9.78
CA PHE A 71 1.42 5.31 9.71
C PHE A 71 0.93 5.68 8.28
N PRO A 72 1.70 6.38 7.42
CA PRO A 72 1.29 6.68 6.05
C PRO A 72 0.96 5.44 5.21
N TYR A 73 1.62 4.30 5.50
CA TYR A 73 1.33 3.04 4.85
C TYR A 73 0.06 2.37 5.39
N ILE A 74 -0.28 2.58 6.67
CA ILE A 74 -1.52 2.03 7.28
C ILE A 74 -2.75 2.73 6.69
N MET A 75 -2.66 4.03 6.42
CA MET A 75 -3.74 4.78 5.77
C MET A 75 -3.95 4.33 4.31
N PRO A 76 -5.17 4.44 3.76
CA PRO A 76 -5.40 4.29 2.33
C PRO A 76 -4.54 5.25 1.50
N SER A 77 -4.02 4.80 0.35
CA SER A 77 -3.13 5.62 -0.48
C SER A 77 -3.76 6.92 -0.98
N TRP A 78 -5.07 6.91 -1.27
CA TRP A 78 -5.79 8.12 -1.70
C TRP A 78 -6.00 9.13 -0.58
N THR A 79 -5.91 8.74 0.67
CA THR A 79 -6.06 9.65 1.82
C THR A 79 -5.06 10.81 1.72
N LEU A 80 -3.80 10.51 1.43
CA LEU A 80 -2.79 11.56 1.23
C LEU A 80 -3.06 12.41 -0.01
N ALA A 81 -3.65 11.82 -1.07
CA ALA A 81 -4.03 12.56 -2.28
C ALA A 81 -5.19 13.54 -2.01
N LEU A 82 -6.24 13.08 -1.34
CA LEU A 82 -7.36 13.93 -0.95
C LEU A 82 -6.94 15.00 0.07
N PHE A 83 -6.10 14.63 1.03
CA PHE A 83 -5.49 15.59 1.95
C PHE A 83 -4.69 16.67 1.21
N TRP A 84 -3.85 16.27 0.23
CA TRP A 84 -3.11 17.22 -0.60
C TRP A 84 -4.03 18.21 -1.29
N LEU A 85 -5.14 17.73 -1.86
CA LEU A 85 -6.16 18.58 -2.47
C LEU A 85 -6.84 19.50 -1.46
N ASN A 86 -7.27 18.97 -0.32
CA ASN A 86 -7.89 19.79 0.74
C ASN A 86 -6.96 20.92 1.22
N MET A 87 -5.64 20.67 1.22
CA MET A 87 -4.66 21.70 1.59
C MET A 87 -4.44 22.74 0.50
N PHE A 88 -4.20 22.31 -0.75
CA PHE A 88 -3.57 23.16 -1.77
C PHE A 88 -4.46 23.54 -2.95
N LYS A 89 -5.66 22.97 -3.12
CA LYS A 89 -6.60 23.41 -4.17
C LYS A 89 -6.94 24.90 -3.97
N ASN A 90 -7.22 25.60 -5.07
CA ASN A 90 -7.55 27.02 -5.03
C ASN A 90 -8.43 27.39 -6.24
N PRO A 91 -9.07 28.58 -6.24
CA PRO A 91 -10.01 28.99 -7.30
C PRO A 91 -9.43 29.00 -8.71
N ASN A 92 -8.10 29.13 -8.86
CA ASN A 92 -7.42 29.21 -10.16
C ASN A 92 -7.07 27.83 -10.71
N VAL A 93 -7.24 26.74 -9.94
CA VAL A 93 -6.75 25.41 -10.32
C VAL A 93 -7.80 24.34 -10.02
N GLY A 94 -8.11 23.50 -11.01
CA GLY A 94 -9.03 22.39 -10.87
C GLY A 94 -10.50 22.78 -10.86
N THR A 95 -11.27 22.38 -9.84
CA THR A 95 -12.71 22.64 -9.73
C THR A 95 -13.05 24.03 -9.21
N GLY A 96 -12.06 24.90 -8.99
CA GLY A 96 -12.27 26.25 -8.49
C GLY A 96 -12.65 26.35 -7.01
N SER A 97 -12.66 25.24 -6.25
CA SER A 97 -12.92 25.28 -4.81
C SER A 97 -11.67 25.66 -4.02
N ALA A 98 -11.84 26.44 -2.94
CA ALA A 98 -10.75 26.83 -2.05
C ALA A 98 -10.31 25.66 -1.16
N GLY A 99 -8.99 25.54 -0.94
CA GLY A 99 -8.39 24.65 0.04
C GLY A 99 -7.90 25.43 1.26
N PHE A 100 -7.42 24.71 2.26
CA PHE A 100 -7.06 25.28 3.56
C PHE A 100 -6.00 26.39 3.46
N VAL A 101 -4.93 26.18 2.67
CA VAL A 101 -3.86 27.19 2.51
C VAL A 101 -4.38 28.47 1.87
N TYR A 102 -5.16 28.35 0.79
CA TYR A 102 -5.75 29.52 0.13
C TYR A 102 -6.74 30.26 1.06
N SER A 103 -7.58 29.54 1.77
CA SER A 103 -8.59 30.14 2.66
C SER A 103 -7.97 30.93 3.83
N LEU A 104 -6.80 30.48 4.32
CA LEU A 104 -6.12 31.17 5.44
C LEU A 104 -5.18 32.29 4.98
N THR A 105 -4.51 32.11 3.86
CA THR A 105 -3.39 32.99 3.46
C THR A 105 -3.63 33.77 2.17
N GLY A 106 -4.66 33.42 1.40
CA GLY A 106 -4.89 33.93 0.04
C GLY A 106 -3.87 33.44 -1.00
N LEU A 107 -2.91 32.59 -0.64
CA LEU A 107 -1.87 32.11 -1.54
C LEU A 107 -2.40 31.05 -2.50
N CYS A 108 -2.28 31.31 -3.80
CA CYS A 108 -2.63 30.37 -4.86
C CYS A 108 -1.43 29.49 -5.21
N ALA A 109 -1.47 28.23 -4.84
CA ALA A 109 -0.49 27.27 -5.29
C ALA A 109 -0.62 27.05 -6.81
N PRO A 110 0.51 26.97 -7.58
CA PRO A 110 0.46 26.76 -9.01
C PRO A 110 -0.06 25.37 -9.38
N GLN A 111 -0.62 25.24 -10.59
CA GLN A 111 -1.24 24.00 -11.07
C GLN A 111 -0.31 22.79 -10.96
N TRP A 112 0.97 22.92 -11.31
CA TRP A 112 1.94 21.83 -11.26
C TRP A 112 2.21 21.30 -9.84
N PHE A 113 1.97 22.14 -8.82
CA PHE A 113 2.11 21.78 -7.42
C PHE A 113 0.86 21.06 -6.89
N VAL A 114 -0.34 21.49 -7.33
CA VAL A 114 -1.61 20.91 -6.87
C VAL A 114 -1.93 19.62 -7.62
N TYR A 115 -1.70 19.57 -8.93
CA TYR A 115 -2.02 18.46 -9.82
C TYR A 115 -0.84 18.04 -10.69
N GLY A 116 -0.88 16.82 -11.19
CA GLY A 116 0.08 16.29 -12.16
C GLY A 116 1.20 15.49 -11.51
N LEU A 117 2.33 15.39 -12.21
CA LEU A 117 3.43 14.49 -11.86
C LEU A 117 4.03 14.78 -10.48
N PHE A 118 4.22 16.05 -10.12
CA PHE A 118 4.88 16.42 -8.85
C PHE A 118 4.14 15.89 -7.63
N PRO A 119 2.86 16.25 -7.38
CA PRO A 119 2.14 15.74 -6.22
C PRO A 119 1.92 14.22 -6.28
N LEU A 120 1.77 13.63 -7.47
CA LEU A 120 1.70 12.19 -7.64
C LEU A 120 2.94 11.48 -7.11
N VAL A 121 4.14 12.00 -7.43
CA VAL A 121 5.42 11.46 -6.96
C VAL A 121 5.57 11.62 -5.45
N VAL A 122 5.30 12.82 -4.92
CA VAL A 122 5.44 13.11 -3.49
C VAL A 122 4.48 12.27 -2.66
N VAL A 123 3.20 12.26 -3.01
CA VAL A 123 2.15 11.51 -2.29
C VAL A 123 2.40 10.01 -2.34
N SER A 124 2.67 9.45 -3.54
CA SER A 124 2.98 8.03 -3.67
C SER A 124 4.28 7.67 -2.96
N GLY A 125 5.30 8.52 -3.07
CA GLY A 125 6.59 8.32 -2.43
C GLY A 125 6.49 8.31 -0.90
N LEU A 126 5.75 9.25 -0.30
CA LEU A 126 5.48 9.30 1.14
C LEU A 126 4.70 8.06 1.62
N HIS A 127 3.69 7.64 0.84
CA HIS A 127 2.90 6.45 1.17
C HIS A 127 3.73 5.16 1.19
N TYR A 128 4.69 5.01 0.26
CA TYR A 128 5.52 3.81 0.15
C TYR A 128 6.90 3.93 0.84
N ALA A 129 7.29 5.11 1.35
CA ALA A 129 8.54 5.29 2.10
C ALA A 129 8.70 4.33 3.30
N PRO A 130 7.62 3.93 4.03
CA PRO A 130 7.71 2.92 5.07
C PRO A 130 8.26 1.56 4.61
N PHE A 131 8.04 1.15 3.36
CA PHE A 131 8.67 -0.06 2.84
C PHE A 131 10.20 0.05 2.82
N ALA A 132 10.72 1.17 2.30
CA ALA A 132 12.16 1.41 2.30
C ALA A 132 12.72 1.46 3.72
N TYR A 133 12.02 2.11 4.64
CA TYR A 133 12.35 2.16 6.05
C TYR A 133 12.45 0.76 6.68
N ILE A 134 11.46 -0.11 6.46
CA ILE A 134 11.42 -1.45 7.05
C ILE A 134 12.50 -2.35 6.44
N PHE A 135 12.60 -2.42 5.10
CA PHE A 135 13.52 -3.34 4.44
C PHE A 135 15.00 -2.95 4.60
N ILE A 136 15.32 -1.67 4.41
CA ILE A 136 16.68 -1.15 4.59
C ILE A 136 17.04 -1.14 6.07
N GLY A 137 16.13 -0.65 6.92
CA GLY A 137 16.32 -0.61 8.37
C GLY A 137 16.51 -1.99 8.99
N GLY A 138 15.81 -3.01 8.47
CA GLY A 138 15.99 -4.40 8.90
C GLY A 138 17.41 -4.90 8.64
N ILE A 139 17.98 -4.64 7.47
CA ILE A 139 19.38 -5.02 7.17
C ILE A 139 20.35 -4.20 8.01
N LEU A 140 20.13 -2.89 8.11
CA LEU A 140 21.01 -2.02 8.91
C LEU A 140 21.06 -2.44 10.39
N ARG A 141 19.94 -2.87 10.96
CA ARG A 141 19.90 -3.37 12.37
C ARG A 141 20.69 -4.65 12.56
N ASN A 142 20.67 -5.55 11.57
CA ASN A 142 21.29 -6.86 11.63
C ASN A 142 22.73 -6.88 11.07
N MET A 143 23.23 -5.75 10.58
CA MET A 143 24.59 -5.64 10.04
C MET A 143 25.61 -5.56 11.19
N ASP A 144 26.68 -6.36 11.09
CA ASP A 144 27.76 -6.37 12.07
C ASP A 144 28.44 -4.98 12.16
N ALA A 145 28.43 -4.40 13.36
CA ALA A 145 29.04 -3.10 13.63
C ALA A 145 30.58 -3.14 13.53
N ASN A 146 31.20 -4.29 13.76
CA ASN A 146 32.65 -4.46 13.69
C ASN A 146 33.22 -4.07 12.32
N LEU A 147 32.44 -4.22 11.23
CA LEU A 147 32.87 -3.80 9.90
C LEU A 147 33.08 -2.29 9.78
N GLU A 148 32.16 -1.50 10.38
CA GLU A 148 32.25 -0.04 10.38
C GLU A 148 33.29 0.47 11.39
N GLU A 149 33.42 -0.21 12.53
CA GLU A 149 34.41 0.09 13.57
C GLU A 149 35.83 -0.18 13.08
N ALA A 150 36.11 -1.34 12.48
CA ALA A 150 37.40 -1.65 11.88
C ALA A 150 37.83 -0.60 10.84
N ALA A 151 36.89 -0.18 9.98
CA ALA A 151 37.15 0.88 9.01
C ALA A 151 37.41 2.24 9.68
N THR A 152 36.76 2.52 10.83
CA THR A 152 36.98 3.74 11.60
C THR A 152 38.37 3.73 12.27
N ILE A 153 38.81 2.60 12.83
CA ILE A 153 40.15 2.39 13.39
C ILE A 153 41.23 2.63 12.32
N LEU A 154 40.95 2.18 11.09
CA LEU A 154 41.80 2.43 9.90
C LEU A 154 41.68 3.87 9.36
N LYS A 155 41.10 4.80 10.13
CA LYS A 155 40.94 6.24 9.80
C LYS A 155 40.17 6.48 8.47
N SER A 156 39.31 5.57 8.06
CA SER A 156 38.42 5.79 6.89
C SER A 156 37.39 6.86 7.18
N SER A 157 37.17 7.77 6.23
CA SER A 157 36.14 8.81 6.37
C SER A 157 34.72 8.20 6.43
N LYS A 158 33.80 8.81 7.18
CA LYS A 158 32.39 8.37 7.31
C LYS A 158 31.71 8.19 5.95
N ARG A 159 31.99 9.07 4.98
CA ARG A 159 31.50 8.95 3.59
C ARG A 159 32.03 7.69 2.89
N ARG A 160 33.31 7.35 3.09
CA ARG A 160 33.90 6.14 2.51
C ARG A 160 33.30 4.88 3.12
N ILE A 161 33.08 4.85 4.43
CA ILE A 161 32.40 3.76 5.14
C ILE A 161 31.00 3.58 4.57
N LEU A 162 30.20 4.66 4.49
CA LEU A 162 28.85 4.61 3.94
C LEU A 162 28.83 4.06 2.50
N LEU A 163 29.68 4.57 1.61
CA LEU A 163 29.65 4.21 0.18
C LEU A 163 30.30 2.86 -0.11
N ARG A 164 31.32 2.43 0.64
CA ARG A 164 32.09 1.21 0.34
C ARG A 164 31.75 0.00 1.23
N ILE A 165 31.10 0.21 2.38
CA ILE A 165 30.74 -0.86 3.30
C ILE A 165 29.21 -0.91 3.45
N THR A 166 28.60 0.13 3.99
CA THR A 166 27.17 0.11 4.34
C THR A 166 26.29 -0.03 3.08
N LEU A 167 26.49 0.82 2.07
CA LEU A 167 25.66 0.84 0.86
C LEU A 167 25.74 -0.48 0.05
N PRO A 168 26.90 -1.11 -0.19
CA PRO A 168 26.95 -2.42 -0.84
C PRO A 168 26.20 -3.52 -0.09
N ILE A 169 26.25 -3.52 1.25
CA ILE A 169 25.55 -4.51 2.08
C ILE A 169 24.03 -4.34 1.96
N VAL A 170 23.52 -3.11 1.94
CA VAL A 170 22.09 -2.84 1.81
C VAL A 170 21.59 -2.80 0.36
N LYS A 171 22.49 -2.85 -0.64
CA LYS A 171 22.13 -2.81 -2.08
C LYS A 171 21.04 -3.81 -2.49
N PRO A 172 21.05 -5.09 -2.05
CA PRO A 172 19.97 -6.02 -2.40
C PRO A 172 18.60 -5.60 -1.86
N ALA A 173 18.56 -5.01 -0.65
CA ALA A 173 17.31 -4.46 -0.10
C ALA A 173 16.83 -3.23 -0.87
N ILE A 174 17.74 -2.35 -1.26
CA ILE A 174 17.43 -1.18 -2.07
C ILE A 174 16.79 -1.62 -3.40
N LEU A 175 17.42 -2.57 -4.11
CA LEU A 175 16.90 -3.07 -5.39
C LEU A 175 15.54 -3.77 -5.23
N SER A 176 15.39 -4.64 -4.24
CA SER A 176 14.12 -5.31 -3.96
C SER A 176 13.02 -4.30 -3.60
N THR A 177 13.33 -3.32 -2.76
CA THR A 177 12.37 -2.27 -2.38
C THR A 177 12.00 -1.40 -3.58
N PHE A 178 12.97 -1.03 -4.43
CA PHE A 178 12.70 -0.31 -5.67
C PHE A 178 11.67 -1.04 -6.52
N LEU A 179 11.91 -2.33 -6.79
CA LEU A 179 11.01 -3.14 -7.62
C LEU A 179 9.61 -3.29 -7.00
N LEU A 180 9.53 -3.46 -5.67
CA LEU A 180 8.25 -3.56 -4.96
C LEU A 180 7.45 -2.25 -5.02
N VAL A 181 8.10 -1.11 -4.76
CA VAL A 181 7.46 0.21 -4.83
C VAL A 181 7.08 0.53 -6.27
N PHE A 182 7.97 0.27 -7.23
CA PHE A 182 7.70 0.44 -8.65
C PHE A 182 6.44 -0.34 -9.08
N ALA A 183 6.36 -1.65 -8.74
CA ALA A 183 5.20 -2.48 -9.07
C ALA A 183 3.91 -1.95 -8.41
N SER A 184 4.00 -1.51 -7.15
CA SER A 184 2.84 -0.99 -6.41
C SER A 184 2.31 0.31 -7.01
N VAL A 185 3.21 1.24 -7.38
CA VAL A 185 2.84 2.52 -8.01
C VAL A 185 2.32 2.31 -9.42
N MET A 186 2.92 1.41 -10.22
CA MET A 186 2.41 1.03 -11.54
C MET A 186 0.97 0.51 -11.48
N GLY A 187 0.61 -0.19 -10.41
CA GLY A 187 -0.73 -0.72 -10.17
C GLY A 187 -1.71 0.26 -9.52
N SER A 188 -1.24 1.41 -9.09
CA SER A 188 -2.05 2.39 -8.37
C SER A 188 -3.05 3.07 -9.32
N TYR A 189 -4.31 3.06 -8.94
CA TYR A 189 -5.40 3.81 -9.59
C TYR A 189 -5.83 5.00 -8.74
N ALA A 190 -5.91 4.80 -7.43
CA ALA A 190 -6.55 5.71 -6.50
C ALA A 190 -5.87 7.09 -6.40
N VAL A 191 -4.54 7.17 -6.41
CA VAL A 191 -3.82 8.43 -6.36
C VAL A 191 -3.86 9.15 -7.71
N PRO A 192 -3.61 8.47 -8.86
CA PRO A 192 -3.69 9.09 -10.18
C PRO A 192 -5.07 9.61 -10.58
N ILE A 193 -6.17 9.01 -10.12
CA ILE A 193 -7.51 9.51 -10.46
C ILE A 193 -7.76 10.89 -9.85
N TYR A 194 -7.29 11.14 -8.62
CA TYR A 194 -7.50 12.41 -7.93
C TYR A 194 -6.50 13.50 -8.35
N LEU A 195 -5.22 13.17 -8.49
CA LEU A 195 -4.17 14.17 -8.73
C LEU A 195 -3.72 14.28 -10.19
N GLY A 196 -4.00 13.28 -11.01
CA GLY A 196 -3.58 13.23 -12.41
C GLY A 196 -4.68 13.56 -13.40
N SER A 197 -5.85 12.90 -13.26
CA SER A 197 -6.94 13.01 -14.23
C SER A 197 -7.46 14.44 -14.44
N PRO A 198 -7.55 15.32 -13.44
CA PRO A 198 -8.01 16.69 -13.64
C PRO A 198 -7.15 17.53 -14.62
N VAL A 199 -5.87 17.16 -14.77
CA VAL A 199 -4.93 17.83 -15.71
C VAL A 199 -4.56 16.94 -16.90
N ASN A 200 -5.38 15.93 -17.22
CA ASN A 200 -5.16 14.98 -18.31
C ASN A 200 -3.82 14.21 -18.21
N PHE A 201 -3.28 14.08 -17.01
CA PHE A 201 -2.15 13.20 -16.73
C PHE A 201 -2.65 11.80 -16.43
N TYR A 202 -2.96 11.05 -17.49
CA TYR A 202 -3.43 9.68 -17.39
C TYR A 202 -2.27 8.70 -17.29
N VAL A 203 -2.47 7.67 -16.45
CA VAL A 203 -1.62 6.48 -16.35
C VAL A 203 -2.37 5.26 -16.89
N LEU A 204 -1.70 4.11 -17.07
CA LEU A 204 -2.33 2.92 -17.64
C LEU A 204 -3.60 2.48 -16.86
N THR A 205 -3.57 2.54 -15.53
CA THR A 205 -4.71 2.17 -14.68
C THR A 205 -5.92 3.09 -14.87
N THR A 206 -5.70 4.39 -14.94
CA THR A 206 -6.79 5.37 -15.18
C THR A 206 -7.35 5.24 -16.59
N LYS A 207 -6.51 5.02 -17.60
CA LYS A 207 -6.96 4.75 -18.97
C LYS A 207 -7.69 3.42 -19.09
N MET A 208 -7.23 2.39 -18.43
CA MET A 208 -7.91 1.10 -18.42
C MET A 208 -9.34 1.24 -17.86
N LYS A 209 -9.54 2.00 -16.78
CA LYS A 209 -10.87 2.27 -16.21
C LYS A 209 -11.77 3.03 -17.19
N THR A 210 -11.24 4.05 -17.87
CA THR A 210 -11.97 4.81 -18.89
C THR A 210 -12.38 3.91 -20.07
N LEU A 211 -11.46 3.07 -20.57
CA LEU A 211 -11.72 2.16 -21.69
C LEU A 211 -12.62 0.97 -21.32
N GLN A 212 -12.76 0.64 -20.04
CA GLN A 212 -13.67 -0.42 -19.58
C GLN A 212 -15.11 -0.17 -20.03
N THR A 213 -15.55 1.09 -20.04
CA THR A 213 -16.92 1.46 -20.42
C THR A 213 -17.10 1.70 -21.91
N THR A 214 -16.02 2.10 -22.62
CA THR A 214 -16.09 2.51 -24.03
C THR A 214 -15.51 1.50 -25.01
N ALA A 215 -14.48 0.74 -24.62
CA ALA A 215 -13.74 -0.20 -25.46
C ALA A 215 -13.10 -1.32 -24.62
N ILE A 216 -13.92 -2.19 -24.05
CA ILE A 216 -13.49 -3.21 -23.06
C ILE A 216 -12.35 -4.12 -23.57
N GLY A 217 -12.32 -4.47 -24.85
CA GLY A 217 -11.23 -5.26 -25.44
C GLY A 217 -9.87 -4.56 -25.35
N GLN A 218 -9.83 -3.23 -25.48
CA GLN A 218 -8.59 -2.45 -25.31
C GLN A 218 -8.19 -2.34 -23.85
N ALA A 219 -9.16 -2.26 -22.92
CA ALA A 219 -8.86 -2.30 -21.48
C ALA A 219 -8.18 -3.62 -21.07
N TYR A 220 -8.65 -4.76 -21.62
CA TYR A 220 -8.01 -6.07 -21.37
C TYR A 220 -6.60 -6.16 -21.96
N ILE A 221 -6.34 -5.52 -23.11
CA ILE A 221 -4.98 -5.46 -23.68
C ILE A 221 -4.04 -4.70 -22.74
N ILE A 222 -4.47 -3.55 -22.23
CA ILE A 222 -3.69 -2.80 -21.23
C ILE A 222 -3.45 -3.67 -19.99
N ALA A 223 -4.48 -4.37 -19.49
CA ALA A 223 -4.33 -5.29 -18.37
C ALA A 223 -3.27 -6.36 -18.63
N LEU A 224 -3.29 -6.97 -19.84
CA LEU A 224 -2.30 -7.97 -20.23
C LEU A 224 -0.87 -7.41 -20.23
N PHE A 225 -0.66 -6.21 -20.80
CA PHE A 225 0.64 -5.53 -20.72
C PHE A 225 1.10 -5.32 -19.29
N MET A 226 0.21 -4.92 -18.40
CA MET A 226 0.53 -4.73 -16.98
C MET A 226 0.87 -6.05 -16.28
N VAL A 227 0.22 -7.17 -16.65
CA VAL A 227 0.54 -8.51 -16.13
C VAL A 227 1.93 -8.95 -16.60
N VAL A 228 2.23 -8.78 -17.89
CA VAL A 228 3.56 -9.08 -18.45
C VAL A 228 4.65 -8.26 -17.75
N LEU A 229 4.40 -6.98 -17.51
CA LEU A 229 5.30 -6.13 -16.77
C LEU A 229 5.51 -6.63 -15.34
N GLY A 230 4.45 -7.05 -14.64
CA GLY A 230 4.53 -7.66 -13.31
C GLY A 230 5.37 -8.94 -13.31
N ALA A 231 5.20 -9.80 -14.33
CA ALA A 231 6.02 -11.00 -14.50
C ALA A 231 7.49 -10.67 -14.74
N LEU A 232 7.80 -9.67 -15.57
CA LEU A 232 9.17 -9.20 -15.80
C LEU A 232 9.80 -8.67 -14.50
N ILE A 233 9.07 -7.87 -13.72
CA ILE A 233 9.54 -7.39 -12.41
C ILE A 233 9.86 -8.56 -11.48
N MET A 234 9.03 -9.61 -11.48
CA MET A 234 9.29 -10.83 -10.70
C MET A 234 10.59 -11.52 -11.13
N LEU A 235 10.80 -11.67 -12.43
CA LEU A 235 12.05 -12.27 -12.97
C LEU A 235 13.26 -11.45 -12.54
N PHE A 236 13.23 -10.14 -12.72
CA PHE A 236 14.32 -9.26 -12.27
C PHE A 236 14.54 -9.34 -10.75
N ASN A 237 13.46 -9.32 -9.95
CA ASN A 237 13.59 -9.44 -8.50
C ASN A 237 14.25 -10.77 -8.10
N ASN A 238 13.91 -11.88 -8.74
CA ASN A 238 14.50 -13.18 -8.46
C ASN A 238 16.00 -13.23 -8.85
N VAL A 239 16.38 -12.64 -9.98
CA VAL A 239 17.78 -12.54 -10.41
C VAL A 239 18.60 -11.72 -9.40
N PHE A 240 18.10 -10.56 -8.97
CA PHE A 240 18.80 -9.68 -8.03
C PHE A 240 18.79 -10.18 -6.59
N THR A 241 17.77 -10.95 -6.18
CA THR A 241 17.61 -11.47 -4.81
C THR A 241 18.18 -12.89 -4.69
N GLY A 242 18.15 -13.69 -5.77
CA GLY A 242 18.59 -15.08 -5.80
C GLY A 242 20.09 -15.28 -5.56
N SER A 243 20.90 -14.25 -5.72
CA SER A 243 22.34 -14.26 -5.37
C SER A 243 22.62 -14.05 -3.87
N ARG A 244 21.59 -14.08 -3.01
CA ARG A 244 21.78 -14.07 -1.56
C ARG A 244 22.49 -15.35 -1.12
N LYS A 245 23.82 -15.35 -1.14
CA LYS A 245 24.56 -16.10 -0.15
C LYS A 245 24.08 -15.58 1.20
N SER A 246 23.42 -16.44 1.98
CA SER A 246 23.05 -16.15 3.35
C SER A 246 24.31 -15.68 4.08
N TYR A 247 24.46 -14.39 4.24
CA TYR A 247 25.36 -13.89 5.27
C TYR A 247 24.63 -14.12 6.59
N THR A 248 24.55 -15.40 7.02
CA THR A 248 24.36 -15.71 8.41
C THR A 248 25.62 -15.19 9.09
N THR A 249 25.57 -13.94 9.53
CA THR A 249 26.49 -13.50 10.58
C THR A 249 26.23 -14.44 11.73
N VAL A 250 27.25 -15.22 12.08
CA VAL A 250 27.28 -15.93 13.36
C VAL A 250 27.18 -14.83 14.40
N THR A 251 25.97 -14.60 14.90
CA THR A 251 25.69 -13.60 15.92
C THR A 251 26.26 -14.13 17.23
N GLY A 252 27.55 -13.93 17.42
CA GLY A 252 28.12 -13.86 18.75
C GLY A 252 27.63 -12.54 19.37
N LYS A 253 26.99 -12.64 20.53
CA LYS A 253 26.60 -11.63 21.52
C LYS A 253 26.71 -10.16 21.04
N SER A 254 25.55 -9.46 21.02
CA SER A 254 25.36 -8.01 20.99
C SER A 254 26.62 -7.15 20.86
N SER A 255 27.10 -6.94 19.64
CA SER A 255 28.04 -5.87 19.37
C SER A 255 27.31 -4.55 19.59
N GLN A 256 27.82 -3.72 20.49
CA GLN A 256 27.31 -2.36 20.68
C GLN A 256 27.38 -1.65 19.32
N ILE A 257 26.22 -1.23 18.80
CA ILE A 257 26.17 -0.52 17.52
C ILE A 257 26.86 0.83 17.71
N SER A 258 27.97 1.05 17.03
CA SER A 258 28.63 2.36 16.99
C SER A 258 27.70 3.39 16.32
N LEU A 259 27.17 4.30 17.11
CA LEU A 259 26.24 5.32 16.63
C LEU A 259 27.01 6.53 16.10
N VAL A 260 26.66 6.99 14.91
CA VAL A 260 27.17 8.26 14.38
C VAL A 260 26.64 9.41 15.23
N ASP A 261 27.54 10.17 15.85
CA ASP A 261 27.17 11.36 16.58
C ASP A 261 26.87 12.53 15.64
N LEU A 262 25.62 13.01 15.70
CA LEU A 262 25.11 14.14 14.92
C LEU A 262 25.33 15.48 15.63
N LYS A 263 25.99 15.48 16.81
CA LYS A 263 26.18 16.68 17.64
C LYS A 263 24.84 17.42 17.85
N ALA A 264 24.81 18.75 17.64
CA ALA A 264 23.60 19.57 17.74
C ALA A 264 22.54 19.19 16.68
N GLY A 265 22.97 18.68 15.54
CA GLY A 265 22.06 18.23 14.44
C GLY A 265 21.07 17.15 14.86
N LYS A 266 21.31 16.41 15.95
CA LYS A 266 20.39 15.37 16.45
C LYS A 266 19.00 15.90 16.82
N TYR A 267 18.91 17.14 17.30
CA TYR A 267 17.63 17.80 17.64
C TYR A 267 16.96 18.38 16.39
N ILE A 268 17.75 19.02 15.50
CA ILE A 268 17.24 19.64 14.26
C ILE A 268 16.63 18.57 13.35
N VAL A 269 17.37 17.49 13.10
CA VAL A 269 16.90 16.38 12.25
C VAL A 269 15.65 15.72 12.85
N ALA A 270 15.66 15.48 14.17
CA ALA A 270 14.48 14.94 14.84
C ALA A 270 13.27 15.89 14.73
N GLY A 271 13.47 17.20 14.91
CA GLY A 271 12.43 18.22 14.76
C GLY A 271 11.83 18.26 13.35
N ILE A 272 12.67 18.27 12.32
CA ILE A 272 12.23 18.24 10.91
C ILE A 272 11.42 16.97 10.63
N LEU A 273 11.91 15.79 11.05
CA LEU A 273 11.19 14.54 10.84
C LEU A 273 9.86 14.51 11.61
N CYS A 274 9.82 15.00 12.85
CA CYS A 274 8.57 15.11 13.59
C CYS A 274 7.59 16.06 12.91
N ALA A 275 8.03 17.18 12.36
CA ALA A 275 7.18 18.11 11.60
C ALA A 275 6.62 17.48 10.32
N ILE A 276 7.45 16.75 9.56
CA ILE A 276 7.00 16.01 8.37
C ILE A 276 5.97 14.94 8.78
N LEU A 277 6.25 14.17 9.83
CA LEU A 277 5.34 13.13 10.31
C LEU A 277 4.03 13.73 10.86
N PHE A 278 4.08 14.86 11.55
CA PHE A 278 2.87 15.58 11.94
C PHE A 278 2.03 15.95 10.71
N PHE A 279 2.66 16.53 9.69
CA PHE A 279 1.99 16.91 8.45
C PHE A 279 1.42 15.71 7.68
N VAL A 280 2.11 14.57 7.66
CA VAL A 280 1.69 13.40 6.86
C VAL A 280 0.73 12.47 7.63
N CYS A 281 0.82 12.42 8.98
CA CYS A 281 0.04 11.48 9.79
C CYS A 281 -1.17 12.14 10.48
N ILE A 282 -0.96 13.33 11.08
CA ILE A 282 -1.98 13.98 11.93
C ILE A 282 -2.80 15.00 11.14
N MET A 283 -2.16 15.83 10.34
CA MET A 283 -2.85 16.84 9.54
C MET A 283 -3.94 16.28 8.61
N PRO A 284 -3.78 15.08 7.97
CA PRO A 284 -4.88 14.48 7.23
C PRO A 284 -6.12 14.23 8.07
N LEU A 285 -5.98 13.72 9.30
CA LEU A 285 -7.11 13.47 10.20
C LEU A 285 -7.83 14.77 10.56
N ILE A 286 -7.07 15.81 10.90
CA ILE A 286 -7.61 17.14 11.17
C ILE A 286 -8.32 17.70 9.94
N SER A 287 -7.69 17.61 8.76
CA SER A 287 -8.24 18.09 7.51
C SER A 287 -9.57 17.41 7.16
N PHE A 288 -9.64 16.07 7.24
CA PHE A 288 -10.89 15.36 6.97
C PHE A 288 -11.95 15.65 8.02
N GLY A 289 -11.55 15.82 9.29
CA GLY A 289 -12.45 16.25 10.35
C GLY A 289 -13.09 17.61 10.04
N LEU A 290 -12.27 18.60 9.72
CA LEU A 290 -12.73 19.95 9.37
C LEU A 290 -13.57 19.97 8.08
N GLU A 291 -13.08 19.35 7.02
CA GLU A 291 -13.80 19.31 5.73
C GLU A 291 -15.13 18.52 5.81
N SER A 292 -15.28 17.61 6.77
CA SER A 292 -16.52 16.85 6.99
C SER A 292 -17.59 17.60 7.76
N VAL A 293 -17.26 18.76 8.32
CA VAL A 293 -18.20 19.57 9.13
C VAL A 293 -18.44 20.97 8.56
N ILE A 294 -18.07 21.22 7.29
CA ILE A 294 -18.33 22.50 6.61
C ILE A 294 -19.29 22.32 5.43
N ILE A 295 -20.22 23.28 5.23
CA ILE A 295 -21.18 23.26 4.12
C ILE A 295 -20.47 23.61 2.82
N LYS A 296 -19.78 24.75 2.79
CA LYS A 296 -19.07 25.27 1.62
C LYS A 296 -17.58 25.03 1.79
N ALA A 297 -16.99 24.28 0.86
CA ALA A 297 -15.55 23.99 0.86
C ALA A 297 -14.71 25.28 0.86
N GLY A 298 -13.72 25.34 1.75
CA GLY A 298 -12.81 26.48 1.88
C GLY A 298 -13.31 27.63 2.74
N ASP A 299 -14.49 27.55 3.31
CA ASP A 299 -14.97 28.51 4.29
C ASP A 299 -15.00 27.84 5.67
N TYR A 300 -14.05 28.19 6.51
CA TYR A 300 -13.89 27.65 7.87
C TYR A 300 -14.49 28.56 8.96
N SER A 301 -15.39 29.46 8.58
CA SER A 301 -16.11 30.30 9.54
C SER A 301 -17.05 29.45 10.41
N PRO A 302 -17.28 29.80 11.69
CA PRO A 302 -18.22 29.08 12.56
C PRO A 302 -19.65 29.00 11.99
N SER A 303 -20.08 30.00 11.21
CA SER A 303 -21.38 30.04 10.56
C SER A 303 -21.56 29.02 9.44
N ASN A 304 -20.45 28.51 8.87
CA ASN A 304 -20.45 27.50 7.83
C ASN A 304 -20.29 26.06 8.37
N MET A 305 -20.16 25.91 9.70
CA MET A 305 -20.01 24.59 10.31
C MET A 305 -21.36 23.88 10.45
N THR A 306 -21.37 22.58 10.17
CA THR A 306 -22.54 21.71 10.26
C THR A 306 -22.15 20.28 10.63
N LEU A 307 -23.05 19.59 11.33
CA LEU A 307 -22.94 18.15 11.55
C LEU A 307 -23.86 17.33 10.61
N ASN A 308 -24.47 17.97 9.61
CA ASN A 308 -25.43 17.32 8.72
C ASN A 308 -24.82 16.12 7.97
N TYR A 309 -23.54 16.19 7.59
CA TYR A 309 -22.86 15.07 6.94
C TYR A 309 -22.69 13.85 7.85
N TRP A 310 -22.76 14.02 9.18
CA TRP A 310 -22.65 12.96 10.17
C TRP A 310 -24.00 12.44 10.66
N ILE A 311 -24.90 13.34 11.04
CA ILE A 311 -26.16 13.01 11.75
C ILE A 311 -27.40 13.67 11.15
N GLY A 312 -27.28 14.40 10.04
CA GLY A 312 -28.41 15.06 9.38
C GLY A 312 -29.50 14.10 8.90
N ASP A 313 -30.72 14.58 8.81
CA ASP A 313 -31.84 13.80 8.27
C ASP A 313 -31.82 13.72 6.75
N ALA A 314 -32.66 12.88 6.17
CA ALA A 314 -32.72 12.67 4.72
C ALA A 314 -32.98 14.02 3.99
N GLY A 315 -32.16 14.32 2.98
CA GLY A 315 -32.20 15.58 2.23
C GLY A 315 -31.39 16.72 2.83
N SER A 316 -30.90 16.62 4.08
CA SER A 316 -30.10 17.67 4.73
C SER A 316 -28.69 17.79 4.20
N VAL A 317 -28.14 16.70 3.63
CA VAL A 317 -26.75 16.60 3.15
C VAL A 317 -26.59 17.27 1.78
N SER A 318 -27.53 17.04 0.87
CA SER A 318 -27.57 17.67 -0.45
C SER A 318 -28.94 17.48 -1.06
N THR A 319 -29.51 18.53 -1.59
CA THR A 319 -30.77 18.50 -2.36
C THR A 319 -30.62 17.66 -3.64
N THR A 320 -29.40 17.51 -4.15
CA THR A 320 -29.10 16.76 -5.39
C THR A 320 -28.95 15.25 -5.15
N ILE A 321 -28.55 14.84 -3.94
CA ILE A 321 -28.24 13.43 -3.63
C ILE A 321 -29.29 12.81 -2.70
N GLY A 322 -30.05 13.63 -1.97
CA GLY A 322 -31.18 13.20 -1.11
C GLY A 322 -30.78 12.37 0.12
N ASN A 323 -29.48 12.28 0.44
CA ASN A 323 -28.96 11.40 1.49
C ASN A 323 -29.07 12.01 2.89
N SER A 324 -29.17 11.16 3.88
CA SER A 324 -28.95 11.47 5.29
C SER A 324 -27.45 11.47 5.65
N GLY A 325 -27.11 11.96 6.84
CA GLY A 325 -25.74 11.87 7.36
C GLY A 325 -25.23 10.44 7.46
N ILE A 326 -23.91 10.24 7.40
CA ILE A 326 -23.27 8.91 7.30
C ILE A 326 -23.65 7.94 8.43
N LEU A 327 -23.97 8.45 9.62
CA LEU A 327 -24.41 7.63 10.75
C LEU A 327 -25.88 7.21 10.69
N LYS A 328 -26.68 7.87 9.85
CA LYS A 328 -28.10 7.55 9.63
C LYS A 328 -28.36 6.89 8.27
N ASP A 329 -27.41 6.92 7.34
CA ASP A 329 -27.56 6.37 6.00
C ASP A 329 -27.40 4.83 6.00
N PRO A 330 -28.47 4.04 5.71
CA PRO A 330 -28.39 2.58 5.66
C PRO A 330 -27.42 2.07 4.60
N ALA A 331 -27.19 2.83 3.52
CA ALA A 331 -26.26 2.45 2.46
C ALA A 331 -24.81 2.47 2.96
N ILE A 332 -24.46 3.45 3.82
CA ILE A 332 -23.14 3.52 4.46
C ILE A 332 -22.92 2.31 5.38
N TRP A 333 -23.92 1.96 6.20
CA TRP A 333 -23.83 0.80 7.10
C TRP A 333 -23.74 -0.52 6.34
N SER A 334 -24.48 -0.65 5.24
CA SER A 334 -24.36 -1.80 4.33
C SER A 334 -22.97 -1.90 3.72
N ALA A 335 -22.43 -0.79 3.19
CA ALA A 335 -21.08 -0.75 2.63
C ALA A 335 -19.99 -1.01 3.67
N MET A 336 -20.17 -0.52 4.90
CA MET A 336 -19.29 -0.82 6.04
C MET A 336 -19.34 -2.30 6.39
N GLY A 337 -20.53 -2.88 6.47
CA GLY A 337 -20.71 -4.31 6.69
C GLY A 337 -20.06 -5.16 5.60
N ASN A 338 -20.20 -4.77 4.33
CA ASN A 338 -19.54 -5.42 3.19
C ASN A 338 -18.01 -5.33 3.30
N SER A 339 -17.47 -4.13 3.63
CA SER A 339 -16.03 -3.93 3.79
C SER A 339 -15.45 -4.78 4.92
N LEU A 340 -16.11 -4.83 6.08
CA LEU A 340 -15.68 -5.63 7.23
C LEU A 340 -15.77 -7.13 6.93
N LYS A 341 -16.90 -7.61 6.41
CA LYS A 341 -17.09 -9.02 6.02
C LYS A 341 -16.05 -9.45 5.00
N LEU A 342 -15.85 -8.65 3.95
CA LEU A 342 -14.87 -8.93 2.91
C LEU A 342 -13.46 -9.04 3.49
N SER A 343 -13.06 -8.06 4.31
CA SER A 343 -11.72 -8.02 4.91
C SER A 343 -11.47 -9.18 5.88
N VAL A 344 -12.46 -9.55 6.70
CA VAL A 344 -12.36 -10.71 7.61
C VAL A 344 -12.24 -12.01 6.82
N ILE A 345 -13.12 -12.23 5.83
CA ILE A 345 -13.13 -13.48 5.05
C ILE A 345 -11.82 -13.61 4.26
N CYS A 346 -11.38 -12.54 3.59
CA CYS A 346 -10.10 -12.52 2.87
C CYS A 346 -8.92 -12.77 3.81
N ALA A 347 -8.91 -12.18 5.00
CA ALA A 347 -7.86 -12.38 5.98
C ALA A 347 -7.82 -13.83 6.47
N VAL A 348 -8.97 -14.44 6.76
CA VAL A 348 -9.05 -15.83 7.20
C VAL A 348 -8.57 -16.78 6.11
N ILE A 349 -9.05 -16.62 4.87
CA ILE A 349 -8.64 -17.49 3.75
C ILE A 349 -7.16 -17.30 3.45
N ALA A 350 -6.70 -16.06 3.23
CA ALA A 350 -5.30 -15.77 2.91
C ALA A 350 -4.38 -16.16 4.07
N GLY A 351 -4.76 -15.89 5.32
CA GLY A 351 -4.01 -16.22 6.52
C GLY A 351 -3.82 -17.72 6.70
N SER A 352 -4.90 -18.49 6.62
CA SER A 352 -4.86 -19.95 6.75
C SER A 352 -4.02 -20.59 5.62
N CYS A 353 -4.27 -20.21 4.37
CA CYS A 353 -3.47 -20.68 3.24
C CYS A 353 -2.00 -20.25 3.38
N GLY A 354 -1.74 -19.02 3.84
CA GLY A 354 -0.39 -18.49 4.04
C GLY A 354 0.41 -19.26 5.08
N VAL A 355 -0.21 -19.68 6.19
CA VAL A 355 0.44 -20.52 7.22
C VAL A 355 0.80 -21.90 6.64
N ILE A 356 -0.12 -22.54 5.90
CA ILE A 356 0.11 -23.85 5.28
C ILE A 356 1.22 -23.78 4.24
N ILE A 357 1.18 -22.76 3.36
CA ILE A 357 2.21 -22.54 2.33
C ILE A 357 3.56 -22.23 3.00
N GLY A 358 3.57 -21.36 4.01
CA GLY A 358 4.78 -21.02 4.77
C GLY A 358 5.42 -22.23 5.42
N TYR A 359 4.62 -23.10 6.03
CA TYR A 359 5.06 -24.37 6.58
C TYR A 359 5.69 -25.27 5.50
N ALA A 360 5.00 -25.47 4.37
CA ALA A 360 5.48 -26.32 3.28
C ALA A 360 6.80 -25.79 2.68
N VAL A 361 6.91 -24.48 2.50
CA VAL A 361 8.10 -23.81 1.96
C VAL A 361 9.31 -23.99 2.89
N VAL A 362 9.12 -23.84 4.19
CA VAL A 362 10.23 -23.94 5.17
C VAL A 362 10.66 -25.39 5.39
N ARG A 363 9.71 -26.32 5.56
CA ARG A 363 10.04 -27.74 5.78
C ARG A 363 10.66 -28.44 4.56
N ARG A 364 10.42 -27.93 3.35
CA ARG A 364 11.04 -28.43 2.12
C ARG A 364 12.01 -27.42 1.50
N ARG A 365 12.66 -26.62 2.34
CA ARG A 365 13.63 -25.61 1.91
C ARG A 365 14.77 -26.25 1.09
N GLY A 366 15.18 -25.55 0.02
CA GLY A 366 16.23 -26.04 -0.90
C GLY A 366 15.72 -26.90 -2.05
N THR A 367 14.44 -27.33 -2.05
CA THR A 367 13.85 -28.06 -3.17
C THR A 367 13.31 -27.11 -4.25
N LYS A 368 13.33 -27.56 -5.52
CA LYS A 368 12.71 -26.81 -6.64
C LYS A 368 11.23 -26.53 -6.38
N LEU A 369 10.50 -27.48 -5.79
CA LEU A 369 9.09 -27.33 -5.46
C LEU A 369 8.85 -26.20 -4.46
N SER A 370 9.65 -26.11 -3.40
CA SER A 370 9.57 -25.01 -2.42
C SER A 370 9.79 -23.65 -3.07
N ALA A 371 10.77 -23.54 -3.98
CA ALA A 371 11.04 -22.32 -4.73
C ALA A 371 9.85 -21.93 -5.63
N TRP A 372 9.26 -22.89 -6.35
CA TRP A 372 8.09 -22.68 -7.20
C TRP A 372 6.86 -22.24 -6.41
N VAL A 373 6.54 -22.93 -5.30
CA VAL A 373 5.40 -22.59 -4.44
C VAL A 373 5.56 -21.20 -3.84
N SER A 374 6.76 -20.87 -3.37
CA SER A 374 7.07 -19.52 -2.85
C SER A 374 6.92 -18.45 -3.93
N GLY A 375 7.44 -18.70 -5.15
CA GLY A 375 7.32 -17.78 -6.27
C GLY A 375 5.87 -17.56 -6.71
N LEU A 376 5.12 -18.65 -6.91
CA LEU A 376 3.71 -18.59 -7.30
C LEU A 376 2.84 -17.88 -6.25
N SER A 377 3.09 -18.13 -4.96
CA SER A 377 2.35 -17.44 -3.89
C SER A 377 2.66 -15.95 -3.82
N PHE A 378 3.82 -15.49 -4.32
CA PHE A 378 4.20 -14.09 -4.36
C PHE A 378 3.75 -13.37 -5.63
N PHE A 379 3.53 -14.08 -6.71
CA PHE A 379 3.16 -13.52 -8.03
C PHE A 379 1.95 -12.59 -8.01
N PRO A 380 0.81 -12.90 -7.32
CA PRO A 380 -0.34 -12.02 -7.27
C PRO A 380 -0.05 -10.60 -6.76
N TYR A 381 0.96 -10.45 -5.91
CA TYR A 381 1.34 -9.12 -5.40
C TYR A 381 1.94 -8.24 -6.50
N LEU A 382 2.75 -8.83 -7.39
CA LEU A 382 3.46 -8.10 -8.44
C LEU A 382 2.57 -7.73 -9.62
N VAL A 383 1.45 -8.45 -9.81
CA VAL A 383 0.45 -8.07 -10.82
C VAL A 383 -0.28 -6.81 -10.33
N PRO A 384 -0.32 -5.73 -11.12
CA PRO A 384 -1.04 -4.51 -10.74
C PRO A 384 -2.52 -4.78 -10.40
N ALA A 385 -3.02 -4.15 -9.33
CA ALA A 385 -4.35 -4.43 -8.77
C ALA A 385 -5.48 -4.33 -9.80
N MET A 386 -5.48 -3.27 -10.62
CA MET A 386 -6.47 -3.11 -11.69
C MET A 386 -6.40 -4.20 -12.76
N ALA A 387 -5.19 -4.57 -13.18
CA ALA A 387 -5.00 -5.66 -14.15
C ALA A 387 -5.46 -7.01 -13.58
N PHE A 388 -5.18 -7.25 -12.30
CA PHE A 388 -5.65 -8.43 -11.60
C PHE A 388 -7.19 -8.51 -11.57
N SER A 389 -7.86 -7.39 -11.27
CA SER A 389 -9.33 -7.29 -11.34
C SER A 389 -9.89 -7.54 -12.72
N ALA A 390 -9.23 -7.02 -13.76
CA ALA A 390 -9.68 -7.20 -15.15
C ALA A 390 -9.66 -8.68 -15.56
N ILE A 391 -8.66 -9.46 -15.12
CA ILE A 391 -8.61 -10.91 -15.36
C ILE A 391 -9.83 -11.59 -14.74
N TYR A 392 -10.12 -11.30 -13.47
CA TYR A 392 -11.28 -11.91 -12.79
C TYR A 392 -12.60 -11.43 -13.35
N LEU A 393 -12.68 -10.18 -13.81
CA LEU A 393 -13.85 -9.68 -14.52
C LEU A 393 -14.08 -10.47 -15.83
N ALA A 394 -13.02 -10.71 -16.60
CA ALA A 394 -13.10 -11.53 -17.82
C ALA A 394 -13.49 -12.98 -17.51
N ILE A 395 -12.97 -13.57 -16.44
CA ILE A 395 -13.35 -14.92 -16.00
C ILE A 395 -14.82 -14.95 -15.60
N SER A 396 -15.31 -13.94 -14.88
CA SER A 396 -16.69 -13.91 -14.38
C SER A 396 -17.73 -13.90 -15.48
N THR A 397 -17.41 -13.41 -16.69
CA THR A 397 -18.33 -13.44 -17.83
C THR A 397 -18.71 -14.87 -18.27
N ASN A 398 -17.84 -15.85 -17.99
CA ASN A 398 -18.09 -17.26 -18.29
C ASN A 398 -18.76 -18.03 -17.13
N PHE A 399 -18.83 -17.42 -15.95
CA PHE A 399 -19.40 -18.03 -14.75
C PHE A 399 -20.44 -17.10 -14.11
N PRO A 400 -21.73 -17.20 -14.50
CA PRO A 400 -22.79 -16.29 -14.04
C PRO A 400 -22.91 -16.13 -12.53
N PHE A 401 -22.59 -17.19 -11.76
CA PHE A 401 -22.61 -17.15 -10.28
C PHE A 401 -21.53 -16.25 -9.67
N LEU A 402 -20.46 -15.93 -10.43
CA LEU A 402 -19.42 -15.00 -10.02
C LEU A 402 -19.76 -13.55 -10.38
N THR A 403 -20.51 -13.34 -11.44
CA THR A 403 -20.81 -12.00 -11.97
C THR A 403 -21.63 -11.21 -10.96
N ASN A 404 -21.17 -9.99 -10.60
CA ASN A 404 -21.80 -9.10 -9.63
C ASN A 404 -22.02 -9.72 -8.23
N SER A 405 -21.31 -10.80 -7.91
CA SER A 405 -21.43 -11.51 -6.64
C SER A 405 -20.40 -11.01 -5.62
N PHE A 406 -20.69 -11.19 -4.32
CA PHE A 406 -19.73 -10.94 -3.26
C PHE A 406 -18.56 -11.94 -3.31
N LEU A 407 -18.81 -13.14 -3.86
CA LEU A 407 -17.81 -14.20 -3.95
C LEU A 407 -16.60 -13.81 -4.81
N ILE A 408 -16.82 -13.10 -5.94
CA ILE A 408 -15.70 -12.65 -6.77
C ILE A 408 -14.76 -11.70 -6.01
N LEU A 409 -15.30 -10.82 -5.16
CA LEU A 409 -14.51 -9.91 -4.33
C LEU A 409 -13.67 -10.71 -3.32
N VAL A 410 -14.26 -11.73 -2.69
CA VAL A 410 -13.57 -12.62 -1.76
C VAL A 410 -12.45 -13.37 -2.45
N LEU A 411 -12.70 -13.98 -3.60
CA LEU A 411 -11.68 -14.70 -4.37
C LEU A 411 -10.51 -13.80 -4.75
N VAL A 412 -10.82 -12.66 -5.36
CA VAL A 412 -9.81 -11.71 -5.82
C VAL A 412 -8.99 -11.16 -4.65
N GLY A 413 -9.65 -10.75 -3.56
CA GLY A 413 -8.98 -10.23 -2.37
C GLY A 413 -8.12 -11.27 -1.68
N SER A 414 -8.62 -12.49 -1.50
CA SER A 414 -7.89 -13.58 -0.84
C SER A 414 -6.61 -13.94 -1.62
N VAL A 415 -6.68 -14.07 -2.93
CA VAL A 415 -5.51 -14.39 -3.77
C VAL A 415 -4.54 -13.23 -3.83
N LYS A 416 -5.03 -11.99 -3.97
CA LYS A 416 -4.18 -10.78 -4.03
C LYS A 416 -3.35 -10.57 -2.78
N TYR A 417 -3.90 -10.85 -1.60
CA TYR A 417 -3.23 -10.62 -0.32
C TYR A 417 -2.59 -11.87 0.28
N LEU A 418 -2.69 -13.03 -0.39
CA LEU A 418 -2.02 -14.27 0.00
C LEU A 418 -0.50 -14.10 0.21
N PRO A 419 0.23 -13.33 -0.61
CA PRO A 419 1.67 -13.11 -0.44
C PRO A 419 2.08 -12.58 0.93
N PHE A 420 1.31 -11.66 1.51
CA PHE A 420 1.58 -11.11 2.84
C PHE A 420 1.48 -12.19 3.92
N ALA A 421 0.41 -12.98 3.87
CA ALA A 421 0.18 -14.07 4.81
C ALA A 421 1.21 -15.20 4.65
N THR A 422 1.57 -15.56 3.40
CA THR A 422 2.61 -16.55 3.11
C THR A 422 3.97 -16.11 3.65
N LYS A 423 4.31 -14.82 3.50
CA LYS A 423 5.58 -14.30 4.01
C LYS A 423 5.62 -14.29 5.53
N ALA A 424 4.52 -13.90 6.18
CA ALA A 424 4.39 -13.96 7.64
C ALA A 424 4.45 -15.41 8.14
N GLY A 425 3.75 -16.34 7.49
CA GLY A 425 3.80 -17.76 7.80
C GLY A 425 5.20 -18.35 7.63
N THR A 426 5.90 -18.01 6.54
CA THR A 426 7.29 -18.44 6.31
C THR A 426 8.22 -17.92 7.39
N ASN A 427 8.13 -16.63 7.74
CA ASN A 427 8.94 -16.04 8.79
C ASN A 427 8.68 -16.68 10.15
N SER A 428 7.41 -16.95 10.47
CA SER A 428 7.00 -17.64 11.67
C SER A 428 7.62 -19.05 11.76
N MET A 429 7.53 -19.83 10.67
CA MET A 429 8.08 -21.19 10.65
C MET A 429 9.62 -21.22 10.69
N LEU A 430 10.31 -20.18 10.17
CA LEU A 430 11.77 -20.07 10.25
C LEU A 430 12.28 -19.80 11.68
N GLN A 431 11.44 -19.23 12.54
CA GLN A 431 11.77 -18.96 13.94
C GLN A 431 11.58 -20.20 14.84
N LEU A 432 10.90 -21.23 14.34
CA LEU A 432 10.62 -22.45 15.10
C LEU A 432 11.70 -23.51 14.81
N SER A 433 12.37 -24.01 15.88
CA SER A 433 13.30 -25.12 15.73
C SER A 433 12.60 -26.36 15.17
N PRO A 434 13.18 -27.03 14.14
CA PRO A 434 12.66 -28.29 13.61
C PRO A 434 12.53 -29.40 14.66
N GLU A 435 13.39 -29.40 15.66
CA GLU A 435 13.48 -30.41 16.71
C GLU A 435 12.18 -30.56 17.51
N ILE A 436 11.43 -29.45 17.71
CA ILE A 436 10.14 -29.48 18.43
C ILE A 436 9.12 -30.34 17.67
N GLU A 437 9.10 -30.20 16.35
CA GLU A 437 8.17 -30.97 15.51
C GLU A 437 8.64 -32.42 15.34
N GLU A 438 9.94 -32.63 15.19
CA GLU A 438 10.57 -33.95 15.06
C GLU A 438 10.33 -34.79 16.34
N ALA A 439 10.51 -34.20 17.52
CA ALA A 439 10.18 -34.86 18.78
C ALA A 439 8.71 -35.32 18.83
N ALA A 440 7.78 -34.43 18.46
CA ALA A 440 6.36 -34.79 18.43
C ALA A 440 6.04 -35.88 17.37
N ALA A 441 6.78 -35.89 16.24
CA ALA A 441 6.63 -36.93 15.22
C ALA A 441 7.12 -38.29 15.70
N ILE A 442 8.24 -38.34 16.45
CA ILE A 442 8.75 -39.59 17.08
C ILE A 442 7.73 -40.18 18.03
N TYR A 443 6.99 -39.37 18.80
CA TYR A 443 5.88 -39.82 19.65
C TYR A 443 4.60 -40.16 18.90
N GLY A 444 4.63 -40.22 17.56
CA GLY A 444 3.48 -40.61 16.73
C GLY A 444 2.35 -39.57 16.67
N VAL A 445 2.60 -38.31 17.06
CA VAL A 445 1.59 -37.24 16.99
C VAL A 445 1.26 -36.92 15.54
N PRO A 446 -0.02 -37.04 15.11
CA PRO A 446 -0.42 -36.80 13.73
C PRO A 446 -0.23 -35.32 13.37
N TRP A 447 0.02 -35.04 12.07
CA TRP A 447 0.36 -33.72 11.56
C TRP A 447 -0.65 -32.62 11.98
N ILE A 448 -1.94 -32.90 11.91
CA ILE A 448 -2.99 -31.93 12.31
C ILE A 448 -2.82 -31.52 13.78
N ARG A 449 -2.57 -32.46 14.68
CA ARG A 449 -2.33 -32.15 16.10
C ARG A 449 -1.04 -31.37 16.30
N ARG A 450 0.04 -31.71 15.59
CA ARG A 450 1.28 -30.92 15.64
C ARG A 450 1.04 -29.48 15.22
N MET A 451 0.29 -29.26 14.13
CA MET A 451 -0.07 -27.90 13.67
C MET A 451 -0.90 -27.16 14.70
N THR A 452 -2.02 -27.74 15.15
CA THR A 452 -3.02 -27.03 15.95
C THR A 452 -2.67 -26.89 17.43
N GLN A 453 -1.95 -27.86 18.01
CA GLN A 453 -1.65 -27.89 19.44
C GLN A 453 -0.21 -27.50 19.79
N ILE A 454 0.72 -27.49 18.81
CA ILE A 454 2.13 -27.19 19.07
C ILE A 454 2.55 -25.95 18.25
N ILE A 455 2.53 -26.02 16.92
CA ILE A 455 3.12 -25.01 16.05
C ILE A 455 2.34 -23.69 16.13
N ILE A 456 1.02 -23.74 15.90
CA ILE A 456 0.17 -22.54 15.90
C ILE A 456 0.17 -21.83 17.27
N PRO A 457 0.02 -22.52 18.42
CA PRO A 457 0.06 -21.87 19.73
C PRO A 457 1.40 -21.20 20.06
N ILE A 458 2.52 -21.84 19.71
CA ILE A 458 3.87 -21.28 19.93
C ILE A 458 4.07 -20.00 19.10
N GLN A 459 3.59 -20.01 17.86
CA GLN A 459 3.78 -18.91 16.90
C GLN A 459 2.56 -17.99 16.77
N LYS A 460 1.62 -18.03 17.74
CA LYS A 460 0.34 -17.31 17.65
C LYS A 460 0.48 -15.83 17.27
N THR A 461 1.42 -15.11 17.86
CA THR A 461 1.61 -13.66 17.60
C THR A 461 2.03 -13.39 16.16
N SER A 462 3.00 -14.15 15.64
CA SER A 462 3.48 -14.01 14.24
C SER A 462 2.40 -14.43 13.24
N ILE A 463 1.64 -15.49 13.55
CA ILE A 463 0.54 -15.97 12.72
C ILE A 463 -0.59 -14.94 12.68
N ILE A 464 -0.99 -14.37 13.82
CA ILE A 464 -2.02 -13.33 13.88
C ILE A 464 -1.59 -12.09 13.10
N SER A 465 -0.29 -11.70 13.16
CA SER A 465 0.24 -10.63 12.30
C SER A 465 0.04 -10.94 10.81
N GLY A 466 0.17 -12.22 10.41
CA GLY A 466 -0.09 -12.68 9.05
C GLY A 466 -1.55 -12.57 8.60
N PHE A 467 -2.52 -12.60 9.53
CA PHE A 467 -3.94 -12.32 9.24
C PHE A 467 -4.24 -10.83 9.21
N LEU A 468 -3.57 -10.03 10.05
CA LEU A 468 -3.79 -8.60 10.16
C LEU A 468 -3.42 -7.86 8.86
N LEU A 469 -2.33 -8.23 8.22
CA LEU A 469 -1.88 -7.59 6.97
C LEU A 469 -2.88 -7.71 5.82
N PRO A 470 -3.40 -8.92 5.46
CA PRO A 470 -4.48 -9.05 4.49
C PRO A 470 -5.74 -8.28 4.89
N PHE A 471 -6.14 -8.31 6.17
CA PHE A 471 -7.29 -7.57 6.67
C PHE A 471 -7.19 -6.08 6.40
N VAL A 472 -6.11 -5.44 6.88
CA VAL A 472 -5.89 -4.00 6.71
C VAL A 472 -5.75 -3.63 5.24
N SER A 473 -5.07 -4.46 4.45
CA SER A 473 -4.90 -4.23 3.02
C SER A 473 -6.22 -4.31 2.26
N CYS A 474 -7.06 -5.29 2.58
CA CYS A 474 -8.38 -5.46 1.98
C CYS A 474 -9.34 -4.32 2.37
N MET A 475 -9.34 -3.90 3.65
CA MET A 475 -10.21 -2.85 4.17
C MET A 475 -9.98 -1.50 3.49
N ARG A 476 -8.75 -1.20 3.11
CA ARG A 476 -8.34 0.05 2.47
C ARG A 476 -8.16 -0.06 0.95
N GLU A 477 -8.66 -1.13 0.33
CA GLU A 477 -8.44 -1.35 -1.10
C GLU A 477 -9.55 -0.74 -1.94
N LEU A 478 -9.16 0.06 -2.93
CA LEU A 478 -10.05 0.64 -3.93
C LEU A 478 -9.74 0.06 -5.32
N SER A 479 -8.46 0.10 -5.72
CA SER A 479 -8.03 -0.21 -7.09
C SER A 479 -8.40 -1.63 -7.53
N LEU A 480 -8.38 -2.58 -6.58
CA LEU A 480 -8.72 -3.97 -6.85
C LEU A 480 -10.23 -4.17 -7.03
N PHE A 481 -11.05 -3.45 -6.26
CA PHE A 481 -12.49 -3.71 -6.23
C PHE A 481 -13.31 -2.83 -7.15
N VAL A 482 -12.80 -1.66 -7.56
CA VAL A 482 -13.54 -0.66 -8.34
C VAL A 482 -14.10 -1.17 -9.68
N MET A 483 -13.51 -2.23 -10.26
CA MET A 483 -13.99 -2.84 -11.50
C MET A 483 -15.01 -3.98 -11.27
N LEU A 484 -15.09 -4.52 -10.06
CA LEU A 484 -15.83 -5.74 -9.73
C LEU A 484 -17.07 -5.51 -8.88
N VAL A 485 -17.14 -4.37 -8.19
CA VAL A 485 -18.28 -4.05 -7.33
C VAL A 485 -19.54 -3.76 -8.12
N SER A 486 -20.66 -4.18 -7.57
CA SER A 486 -22.02 -3.83 -8.00
C SER A 486 -22.72 -3.00 -6.92
N SER A 487 -23.89 -2.46 -7.21
CA SER A 487 -24.68 -1.68 -6.24
C SER A 487 -24.95 -2.43 -4.92
N LYS A 488 -25.06 -3.77 -4.96
CA LYS A 488 -25.29 -4.62 -3.78
C LYS A 488 -24.02 -4.95 -3.01
N THR A 489 -22.85 -4.88 -3.66
CA THR A 489 -21.56 -5.31 -3.10
C THR A 489 -20.61 -4.14 -2.85
N GLN A 490 -21.12 -2.92 -2.86
CA GLN A 490 -20.32 -1.72 -2.59
C GLN A 490 -19.59 -1.82 -1.26
N THR A 491 -18.35 -1.37 -1.27
CA THR A 491 -17.50 -1.21 -0.09
C THR A 491 -17.40 0.28 0.27
N LEU A 492 -17.00 0.60 1.50
CA LEU A 492 -16.81 2.01 1.90
C LEU A 492 -15.86 2.76 0.97
N THR A 493 -14.80 2.10 0.50
CA THR A 493 -13.80 2.69 -0.39
C THR A 493 -14.37 3.04 -1.77
N THR A 494 -15.19 2.15 -2.34
CA THR A 494 -15.83 2.41 -3.63
C THR A 494 -16.96 3.42 -3.51
N MET A 495 -17.64 3.47 -2.37
CA MET A 495 -18.67 4.45 -2.06
C MET A 495 -18.06 5.86 -1.91
N LEU A 496 -16.95 5.99 -1.20
CA LEU A 496 -16.16 7.22 -1.13
C LEU A 496 -15.84 7.78 -2.53
N MET A 497 -15.36 6.92 -3.42
CA MET A 497 -15.07 7.32 -4.81
C MET A 497 -16.32 7.84 -5.51
N THR A 498 -17.44 7.11 -5.41
CA THR A 498 -18.71 7.50 -6.04
C THR A 498 -19.19 8.88 -5.56
N TYR A 499 -19.09 9.19 -4.26
CA TYR A 499 -19.49 10.49 -3.74
C TYR A 499 -18.55 11.61 -4.19
N ASN A 500 -17.26 11.37 -4.24
CA ASN A 500 -16.30 12.34 -4.79
C ASN A 500 -16.55 12.60 -6.29
N GLU A 501 -16.85 11.58 -7.09
CA GLU A 501 -17.22 11.74 -8.52
C GLU A 501 -18.52 12.54 -8.71
N LYS A 502 -19.45 12.42 -7.76
CA LYS A 502 -20.70 13.21 -7.75
C LYS A 502 -20.53 14.63 -7.19
N GLY A 503 -19.30 15.03 -6.82
CA GLY A 503 -19.02 16.36 -6.28
C GLY A 503 -19.36 16.54 -4.78
N ALA A 504 -19.78 15.49 -4.08
CA ALA A 504 -20.07 15.53 -2.64
C ALA A 504 -18.80 15.28 -1.80
N SER A 505 -17.81 16.16 -1.96
CA SER A 505 -16.48 16.00 -1.35
C SER A 505 -16.51 16.02 0.18
N GLN A 506 -17.38 16.83 0.82
CA GLN A 506 -17.51 16.89 2.28
C GLN A 506 -18.03 15.57 2.85
N TYR A 507 -19.04 14.99 2.20
CA TYR A 507 -19.56 13.67 2.55
C TYR A 507 -18.51 12.59 2.32
N GLY A 508 -17.76 12.67 1.22
CA GLY A 508 -16.61 11.82 0.96
C GLY A 508 -15.52 11.93 2.04
N ASN A 509 -15.23 13.14 2.52
CA ASN A 509 -14.28 13.37 3.62
C ASN A 509 -14.73 12.72 4.94
N ALA A 510 -16.03 12.77 5.25
CA ALA A 510 -16.60 12.09 6.41
C ALA A 510 -16.44 10.55 6.31
N ILE A 511 -16.74 9.97 5.14
CA ILE A 511 -16.54 8.52 4.88
C ILE A 511 -15.05 8.16 4.99
N ASN A 512 -14.16 8.98 4.44
CA ASN A 512 -12.72 8.72 4.49
C ASN A 512 -12.19 8.73 5.93
N LEU A 513 -12.64 9.71 6.73
CA LEU A 513 -12.30 9.75 8.16
C LEU A 513 -12.78 8.50 8.89
N LEU A 514 -14.01 8.04 8.60
CA LEU A 514 -14.56 6.81 9.17
C LEU A 514 -13.71 5.59 8.82
N ILE A 515 -13.29 5.44 7.54
CA ILE A 515 -12.41 4.34 7.09
C ILE A 515 -11.09 4.37 7.87
N ILE A 516 -10.46 5.53 7.98
CA ILE A 516 -9.18 5.67 8.69
C ILE A 516 -9.33 5.28 10.16
N LEU A 517 -10.37 5.79 10.83
CA LEU A 517 -10.63 5.49 12.24
C LEU A 517 -10.86 3.99 12.48
N ILE A 518 -11.61 3.31 11.59
CA ILE A 518 -11.83 1.85 11.69
C ILE A 518 -10.50 1.10 11.53
N VAL A 519 -9.71 1.44 10.51
CA VAL A 519 -8.42 0.78 10.25
C VAL A 519 -7.47 0.97 11.43
N LEU A 520 -7.39 2.18 11.98
CA LEU A 520 -6.55 2.48 13.15
C LEU A 520 -7.04 1.75 14.39
N PHE A 521 -8.35 1.75 14.64
CA PHE A 521 -8.94 1.06 15.78
C PHE A 521 -8.65 -0.44 15.75
N VAL A 522 -8.84 -1.09 14.61
CA VAL A 522 -8.54 -2.52 14.45
C VAL A 522 -7.05 -2.78 14.64
N ASN A 523 -6.19 -1.99 13.99
CA ASN A 523 -4.74 -2.16 14.12
C ASN A 523 -4.26 -1.99 15.57
N PHE A 524 -4.77 -0.97 16.27
CA PHE A 524 -4.46 -0.71 17.67
C PHE A 524 -4.95 -1.84 18.59
N THR A 525 -6.19 -2.27 18.40
CA THR A 525 -6.80 -3.33 19.20
C THR A 525 -6.06 -4.66 19.05
N VAL A 526 -5.76 -5.05 17.82
CA VAL A 526 -5.01 -6.29 17.56
C VAL A 526 -3.61 -6.19 18.14
N ASN A 527 -2.92 -5.08 17.98
CA ASN A 527 -1.59 -4.87 18.56
C ASN A 527 -1.62 -4.99 20.09
N LYS A 528 -2.59 -4.33 20.76
CA LYS A 528 -2.71 -4.34 22.21
C LYS A 528 -3.07 -5.73 22.77
N VAL A 529 -3.96 -6.46 22.11
CA VAL A 529 -4.46 -7.76 22.59
C VAL A 529 -3.48 -8.90 22.31
N THR A 530 -2.84 -8.90 21.15
CA THR A 530 -2.03 -10.03 20.68
C THR A 530 -0.53 -9.76 20.64
N GLY A 531 -0.12 -8.50 20.77
CA GLY A 531 1.26 -8.06 20.50
C GLY A 531 1.67 -8.18 19.03
N ALA A 532 0.70 -8.49 18.15
CA ALA A 532 0.91 -8.59 16.72
C ALA A 532 0.87 -7.19 16.09
N SER A 533 1.84 -6.86 15.26
CA SER A 533 1.92 -5.58 14.57
C SER A 533 2.31 -5.76 13.10
N ILE A 534 2.02 -4.76 12.27
CA ILE A 534 2.27 -4.81 10.82
C ILE A 534 3.76 -4.94 10.52
N ASP A 535 4.61 -4.27 11.28
CA ASP A 535 6.07 -4.34 11.15
C ASP A 535 6.61 -5.75 11.38
N LYS A 536 6.08 -6.50 12.34
CA LYS A 536 6.43 -7.91 12.58
C LYS A 536 6.00 -8.81 11.43
N GLY A 537 4.85 -8.56 10.81
CA GLY A 537 4.36 -9.31 9.65
C GLY A 537 5.19 -9.11 8.38
N VAL A 538 5.85 -7.96 8.22
CA VAL A 538 6.69 -7.64 7.05
C VAL A 538 8.18 -7.94 7.29
N GLY A 539 8.54 -8.43 8.48
CA GLY A 539 9.91 -8.82 8.83
C GLY A 539 10.66 -7.80 9.70
N GLY A 540 9.92 -6.95 10.41
CA GLY A 540 10.45 -6.17 11.54
C GLY A 540 10.47 -7.05 12.80
N ASN A 541 11.64 -7.19 13.43
CA ASN A 541 11.79 -7.78 14.76
C ASN A 541 11.48 -6.76 15.83
#